data_b3235aebd616400ffdfb681d7d9ae15f
#
_entry.id   b3235aebd616400ffdfb681d7d9ae15f
#
_cell.length_a   1.000
_cell.length_b   1.000
_cell.length_c   1.000
_cell.angle_alpha   90.00
_cell.angle_beta   90.00
_cell.angle_gamma   90.00
#
_symmetry.space_group_name_H-M   'P 1'
#
loop_
_entity.id
_entity.type
_entity.pdbx_description
1 polymer ?
#
loop_
_entity_poly.entity_id
_entity_poly.type
_entity_poly.pdbx_seq_one_letter_code
_entity_poly.pdbx_strand_id
1 'polypeptide(L)'
;IYIPAEVAQLYKGCQLTGVRVGLAAQASKLSVFATTDLNATPFATKVSDKANKGNNIVKFDAPYTITGEAFYIGYEVSGLDACIGYVANKTAYSNYTDFGNGWVDNAANGANALSLTARIEADNLPVDLSVMGLRDIATKENEPFNVSAKVVNLSATKLYSYRIAYSVDGGEEQFVDFDETLGDRSENVFSFTHPGIKTKGTHKLKVRVVADEDVNPANDATECNVMMTSVAITKRVLMEEATGIYCGNCPRGIVSIEKCKEKYPDNFIAIAKHGYTGTPKELLCPSYE
;
A
#
# COMPACT_ATOMS: atom_id res chain seq x y z
N ILE A 1 -16.96 -2.30 3.38
CA ILE A 1 -15.71 -2.84 3.95
C ILE A 1 -15.88 -3.09 5.44
N TYR A 2 -15.20 -4.09 5.97
CA TYR A 2 -15.21 -4.42 7.39
C TYR A 2 -14.03 -3.74 8.10
N ILE A 3 -14.30 -3.12 9.23
CA ILE A 3 -13.32 -2.54 10.13
C ILE A 3 -13.24 -3.47 11.35
N PRO A 4 -12.20 -4.28 11.47
CA PRO A 4 -12.09 -5.22 12.56
C PRO A 4 -11.85 -4.51 13.90
N ALA A 5 -12.12 -5.19 15.01
CA ALA A 5 -12.07 -4.59 16.34
C ALA A 5 -10.68 -4.05 16.71
N GLU A 6 -9.61 -4.72 16.29
CA GLU A 6 -8.23 -4.25 16.50
C GLU A 6 -7.95 -2.91 15.83
N VAL A 7 -8.56 -2.64 14.66
CA VAL A 7 -8.46 -1.33 13.99
C VAL A 7 -9.40 -0.31 14.63
N ALA A 8 -10.65 -0.70 14.92
CA ALA A 8 -11.62 0.19 15.57
C ALA A 8 -11.14 0.66 16.94
N GLN A 9 -10.43 -0.19 17.68
CA GLN A 9 -9.89 0.12 19.00
C GLN A 9 -8.85 1.26 18.95
N LEU A 10 -8.08 1.39 17.87
CA LEU A 10 -7.12 2.48 17.68
C LEU A 10 -7.80 3.86 17.65
N TYR A 11 -9.05 3.91 17.19
CA TYR A 11 -9.85 5.13 17.03
C TYR A 11 -10.99 5.25 18.04
N LYS A 12 -10.94 4.48 19.13
CA LYS A 12 -11.97 4.53 20.19
C LYS A 12 -12.12 5.94 20.75
N GLY A 13 -13.36 6.42 20.82
CA GLY A 13 -13.69 7.76 21.26
C GLY A 13 -13.70 8.83 20.15
N CYS A 14 -13.08 8.56 19.00
CA CYS A 14 -13.18 9.43 17.83
C CYS A 14 -14.58 9.38 17.21
N GLN A 15 -14.91 10.41 16.41
CA GLN A 15 -16.18 10.50 15.72
C GLN A 15 -16.08 10.00 14.28
N LEU A 16 -16.81 8.95 13.93
CA LEU A 16 -17.03 8.56 12.55
C LEU A 16 -18.07 9.51 11.94
N THR A 17 -17.61 10.45 11.12
CA THR A 17 -18.46 11.56 10.61
C THR A 17 -19.01 11.30 9.22
N GLY A 18 -18.53 10.27 8.51
CA GLY A 18 -18.96 9.94 7.17
C GLY A 18 -17.99 9.02 6.45
N VAL A 19 -18.08 9.02 5.13
CA VAL A 19 -17.20 8.24 4.26
C VAL A 19 -16.77 9.02 3.02
N ARG A 20 -15.66 8.63 2.43
CA ARG A 20 -15.27 9.01 1.08
C ARG A 20 -15.47 7.79 0.17
N VAL A 21 -16.30 7.97 -0.86
CA VAL A 21 -16.61 6.94 -1.86
C VAL A 21 -16.01 7.34 -3.20
N GLY A 22 -15.16 6.50 -3.76
CA GLY A 22 -14.68 6.66 -5.13
C GLY A 22 -15.58 5.91 -6.11
N LEU A 23 -16.16 6.61 -7.09
CA LEU A 23 -17.02 6.03 -8.11
C LEU A 23 -16.33 6.02 -9.48
N ALA A 24 -16.50 4.93 -10.23
CA ALA A 24 -15.99 4.81 -11.60
C ALA A 24 -16.83 5.59 -12.61
N ALA A 25 -18.11 5.84 -12.32
CA ALA A 25 -19.05 6.63 -13.12
C ALA A 25 -19.97 7.46 -12.21
N GLN A 26 -20.71 8.39 -12.81
CA GLN A 26 -21.73 9.17 -12.10
C GLN A 26 -22.90 8.25 -11.68
N ALA A 27 -23.43 8.47 -10.47
CA ALA A 27 -24.62 7.81 -9.95
C ALA A 27 -25.75 8.81 -9.73
N SER A 28 -26.99 8.34 -9.92
CA SER A 28 -28.21 9.15 -9.68
C SER A 28 -28.56 9.25 -8.20
N LYS A 29 -28.07 8.29 -7.38
CA LYS A 29 -28.24 8.24 -5.94
C LYS A 29 -27.06 7.54 -5.30
N LEU A 30 -26.60 8.04 -4.17
CA LEU A 30 -25.59 7.43 -3.33
C LEU A 30 -26.10 7.44 -1.88
N SER A 31 -26.36 6.27 -1.32
CA SER A 31 -26.65 6.09 0.10
C SER A 31 -25.42 5.51 0.79
N VAL A 32 -24.97 6.15 1.85
CA VAL A 32 -23.83 5.66 2.64
C VAL A 32 -24.30 5.23 4.02
N PHE A 33 -23.63 4.25 4.61
CA PHE A 33 -24.02 3.70 5.91
C PHE A 33 -22.82 3.20 6.72
N ALA A 34 -23.07 3.07 8.04
CA ALA A 34 -22.22 2.29 8.94
C ALA A 34 -23.11 1.40 9.81
N THR A 35 -22.68 0.15 10.04
CA THR A 35 -23.44 -0.86 10.77
C THR A 35 -22.52 -1.86 11.45
N THR A 36 -22.98 -2.49 12.53
CA THR A 36 -22.28 -3.64 13.15
C THR A 36 -22.61 -4.97 12.46
N ASP A 37 -23.71 -5.04 11.72
CA ASP A 37 -24.14 -6.20 10.96
C ASP A 37 -24.72 -5.75 9.63
N LEU A 38 -24.25 -6.37 8.53
CA LEU A 38 -24.67 -6.03 7.17
C LEU A 38 -26.17 -6.29 6.90
N ASN A 39 -26.84 -7.11 7.70
CA ASN A 39 -28.26 -7.41 7.62
C ASN A 39 -29.11 -6.63 8.64
N ALA A 40 -28.48 -5.80 9.48
CA ALA A 40 -29.17 -5.01 10.48
C ALA A 40 -29.40 -3.55 10.00
N THR A 41 -30.27 -2.83 10.71
CA THR A 41 -30.45 -1.39 10.50
C THR A 41 -29.14 -0.65 10.82
N PRO A 42 -28.61 0.15 9.89
CA PRO A 42 -27.42 0.92 10.13
C PRO A 42 -27.59 1.93 11.28
N PHE A 43 -26.53 2.12 12.07
CA PHE A 43 -26.51 3.13 13.13
C PHE A 43 -26.15 4.54 12.63
N ALA A 44 -25.58 4.65 11.43
CA ALA A 44 -25.32 5.93 10.76
C ALA A 44 -25.60 5.81 9.26
N THR A 45 -26.29 6.81 8.73
CA THR A 45 -26.66 6.84 7.30
C THR A 45 -26.63 8.25 6.72
N LYS A 46 -26.54 8.34 5.40
CA LYS A 46 -26.80 9.54 4.62
C LYS A 46 -27.15 9.18 3.18
N VAL A 47 -28.14 9.88 2.64
CA VAL A 47 -28.50 9.79 1.23
C VAL A 47 -28.08 11.06 0.51
N SER A 48 -27.48 10.92 -0.65
CA SER A 48 -27.19 12.00 -1.60
C SER A 48 -27.89 11.69 -2.92
N ASP A 49 -28.67 12.64 -3.41
CA ASP A 49 -29.47 12.48 -4.65
C ASP A 49 -28.64 12.55 -5.92
N LYS A 50 -27.33 12.76 -5.81
CA LYS A 50 -26.40 12.78 -6.93
C LYS A 50 -24.99 12.50 -6.43
N ALA A 51 -24.24 11.67 -7.16
CA ALA A 51 -22.82 11.45 -6.94
C ALA A 51 -22.05 11.51 -8.25
N ASN A 52 -20.89 12.14 -8.24
CA ASN A 52 -20.06 12.34 -9.42
C ASN A 52 -19.08 11.17 -9.60
N LYS A 53 -18.61 10.97 -10.81
CA LYS A 53 -17.41 10.18 -11.06
C LYS A 53 -16.24 10.72 -10.23
N GLY A 54 -15.44 9.84 -9.64
CA GLY A 54 -14.34 10.19 -8.75
C GLY A 54 -14.75 10.21 -7.28
N ASN A 55 -14.06 10.98 -6.47
CA ASN A 55 -14.26 11.00 -5.02
C ASN A 55 -15.48 11.82 -4.59
N ASN A 56 -16.33 11.20 -3.80
CA ASN A 56 -17.49 11.81 -3.16
C ASN A 56 -17.32 11.71 -1.64
N ILE A 57 -17.30 12.83 -0.96
CA ILE A 57 -17.28 12.88 0.50
C ILE A 57 -18.72 13.06 0.97
N VAL A 58 -19.24 12.10 1.72
CA VAL A 58 -20.61 12.10 2.24
C VAL A 58 -20.55 12.01 3.76
N LYS A 59 -21.04 13.04 4.44
CA LYS A 59 -21.14 13.06 5.91
C LYS A 59 -22.45 12.40 6.34
N PHE A 60 -22.41 11.60 7.40
CA PHE A 60 -23.60 11.05 8.04
C PHE A 60 -24.51 12.15 8.61
N ASP A 61 -25.78 11.86 8.78
CA ASP A 61 -26.74 12.79 9.40
C ASP A 61 -26.39 13.09 10.86
N ALA A 62 -25.84 12.10 11.57
CA ALA A 62 -25.25 12.24 12.89
C ALA A 62 -23.92 11.49 12.95
N PRO A 63 -22.87 12.05 13.57
CA PRO A 63 -21.63 11.33 13.79
C PRO A 63 -21.84 10.17 14.79
N TYR A 64 -21.06 9.13 14.64
CA TYR A 64 -21.03 7.97 15.52
C TYR A 64 -19.74 7.94 16.31
N THR A 65 -19.82 7.83 17.64
CA THR A 65 -18.63 7.64 18.47
C THR A 65 -18.14 6.21 18.36
N ILE A 66 -16.93 6.02 17.86
CA ILE A 66 -16.31 4.70 17.71
C ILE A 66 -16.12 4.09 19.09
N THR A 67 -16.70 2.92 19.32
CA THR A 67 -16.65 2.20 20.60
C THR A 67 -15.43 1.31 20.77
N GLY A 68 -14.74 1.01 19.66
CA GLY A 68 -13.68 0.01 19.58
C GLY A 68 -14.18 -1.38 19.18
N GLU A 69 -15.47 -1.57 19.02
CA GLU A 69 -16.05 -2.78 18.44
C GLU A 69 -15.96 -2.76 16.91
N ALA A 70 -15.92 -3.94 16.31
CA ALA A 70 -15.90 -4.08 14.86
C ALA A 70 -17.18 -3.53 14.22
N PHE A 71 -17.05 -2.97 13.04
CA PHE A 71 -18.18 -2.45 12.26
C PHE A 71 -17.91 -2.46 10.76
N TYR A 72 -18.95 -2.28 9.98
CA TYR A 72 -18.86 -2.09 8.53
C TYR A 72 -19.15 -0.64 8.17
N ILE A 73 -18.47 -0.16 7.14
CA ILE A 73 -18.89 1.01 6.39
C ILE A 73 -19.23 0.57 4.96
N GLY A 74 -20.23 1.18 4.37
CA GLY A 74 -20.69 0.79 3.06
C GLY A 74 -21.42 1.89 2.33
N TYR A 75 -21.78 1.58 1.10
CA TYR A 75 -22.62 2.42 0.28
C TYR A 75 -23.48 1.58 -0.67
N GLU A 76 -24.61 2.15 -1.02
CA GLU A 76 -25.48 1.69 -2.10
C GLU A 76 -25.53 2.76 -3.18
N VAL A 77 -25.42 2.36 -4.43
CA VAL A 77 -25.52 3.26 -5.58
C VAL A 77 -26.66 2.84 -6.48
N SER A 78 -27.40 3.83 -6.96
CA SER A 78 -28.40 3.66 -8.02
C SER A 78 -27.95 4.46 -9.24
N GLY A 79 -28.07 3.91 -10.42
CA GLY A 79 -27.68 4.59 -11.65
C GLY A 79 -27.23 3.64 -12.75
N LEU A 80 -26.39 4.15 -13.63
CA LEU A 80 -25.86 3.40 -14.76
C LEU A 80 -24.90 2.30 -14.30
N ASP A 81 -24.73 1.28 -15.11
CA ASP A 81 -23.83 0.16 -14.87
C ASP A 81 -22.40 0.61 -14.57
N ALA A 82 -21.70 -0.19 -13.76
CA ALA A 82 -20.29 -0.02 -13.42
C ALA A 82 -19.91 1.28 -12.67
N CYS A 83 -20.77 1.75 -11.75
CA CYS A 83 -20.46 2.90 -10.89
C CYS A 83 -19.44 2.59 -9.80
N ILE A 84 -19.24 1.33 -9.40
CA ILE A 84 -18.37 0.95 -8.28
C ILE A 84 -16.91 1.22 -8.64
N GLY A 85 -16.24 2.00 -7.77
CA GLY A 85 -14.81 2.28 -7.88
C GLY A 85 -13.96 1.32 -7.06
N TYR A 86 -12.86 0.89 -7.65
CA TYR A 86 -11.86 0.03 -7.01
C TYR A 86 -10.50 0.73 -6.96
N VAL A 87 -9.66 0.33 -6.01
CA VAL A 87 -8.26 0.70 -5.95
C VAL A 87 -7.40 -0.54 -6.24
N ALA A 88 -6.26 -0.35 -6.88
CA ALA A 88 -5.35 -1.44 -7.25
C ALA A 88 -4.59 -1.98 -6.02
N ASN A 89 -5.33 -2.43 -5.02
CA ASN A 89 -4.83 -3.01 -3.78
C ASN A 89 -5.70 -4.21 -3.40
N LYS A 90 -5.08 -5.25 -2.85
CA LYS A 90 -5.75 -6.47 -2.37
C LYS A 90 -5.53 -6.55 -0.86
N THR A 91 -6.49 -6.07 -0.10
CA THR A 91 -6.44 -6.06 1.36
C THR A 91 -7.61 -6.87 1.91
N ALA A 92 -7.37 -7.67 2.92
CA ALA A 92 -8.45 -8.38 3.63
C ALA A 92 -9.53 -7.40 4.08
N TYR A 93 -10.78 -7.87 4.11
CA TYR A 93 -11.95 -7.10 4.58
C TYR A 93 -12.36 -5.89 3.72
N SER A 94 -11.71 -5.67 2.60
CA SER A 94 -11.84 -4.44 1.81
C SER A 94 -12.88 -4.50 0.69
N ASN A 95 -13.56 -5.64 0.50
CA ASN A 95 -14.51 -5.79 -0.60
C ASN A 95 -15.64 -6.79 -0.27
N TYR A 96 -16.70 -6.26 0.36
CA TYR A 96 -17.98 -6.96 0.52
C TYR A 96 -18.98 -6.35 -0.43
N THR A 97 -19.69 -7.17 -1.23
CA THR A 97 -20.75 -6.71 -2.13
C THR A 97 -21.99 -7.58 -2.02
N ASP A 98 -23.15 -6.97 -2.22
CA ASP A 98 -24.43 -7.63 -2.41
C ASP A 98 -25.09 -7.09 -3.70
N PHE A 99 -25.36 -7.96 -4.65
CA PHE A 99 -26.09 -7.66 -5.89
C PHE A 99 -27.49 -8.28 -5.88
N GLY A 100 -28.07 -8.47 -4.68
CA GLY A 100 -29.40 -9.03 -4.48
C GLY A 100 -29.43 -10.53 -4.15
N ASN A 101 -28.25 -11.13 -3.95
CA ASN A 101 -28.09 -12.56 -3.60
C ASN A 101 -27.42 -12.76 -2.23
N GLY A 102 -27.33 -11.71 -1.44
CA GLY A 102 -26.64 -11.68 -0.15
C GLY A 102 -25.19 -11.20 -0.25
N TRP A 103 -24.62 -10.88 0.89
CA TRP A 103 -23.27 -10.33 1.01
C TRP A 103 -22.18 -11.38 0.71
N VAL A 104 -21.23 -11.01 -0.13
CA VAL A 104 -20.08 -11.83 -0.51
C VAL A 104 -18.78 -11.10 -0.17
N ASP A 105 -17.86 -11.77 0.52
CA ASP A 105 -16.48 -11.29 0.71
C ASP A 105 -15.63 -11.61 -0.53
N ASN A 106 -15.54 -10.64 -1.43
CA ASN A 106 -14.73 -10.77 -2.63
C ASN A 106 -13.23 -10.58 -2.36
N ALA A 107 -12.86 -9.91 -1.26
CA ALA A 107 -11.45 -9.76 -0.87
C ALA A 107 -10.83 -11.12 -0.53
N ALA A 108 -11.58 -12.01 0.11
CA ALA A 108 -11.15 -13.40 0.37
C ALA A 108 -10.86 -14.17 -0.93
N ASN A 109 -11.52 -13.80 -2.04
CA ASN A 109 -11.31 -14.36 -3.37
C ASN A 109 -10.28 -13.58 -4.20
N GLY A 110 -9.52 -12.68 -3.60
CA GLY A 110 -8.45 -11.93 -4.23
C GLY A 110 -8.89 -10.76 -5.10
N ALA A 111 -10.11 -10.25 -4.93
CA ALA A 111 -10.59 -9.06 -5.60
C ALA A 111 -9.87 -7.79 -5.08
N ASN A 112 -9.84 -6.77 -5.91
CA ASN A 112 -9.34 -5.45 -5.54
C ASN A 112 -10.24 -4.79 -4.48
N ALA A 113 -9.64 -3.96 -3.62
CA ALA A 113 -10.35 -3.21 -2.60
C ALA A 113 -11.34 -2.20 -3.21
N LEU A 114 -12.47 -2.01 -2.56
CA LEU A 114 -13.40 -0.93 -2.88
C LEU A 114 -12.74 0.44 -2.61
N SER A 115 -13.01 1.42 -3.47
CA SER A 115 -12.58 2.81 -3.24
C SER A 115 -13.49 3.45 -2.19
N LEU A 116 -13.33 3.05 -0.93
CA LEU A 116 -14.13 3.46 0.21
C LEU A 116 -13.24 3.70 1.42
N THR A 117 -13.42 4.84 2.10
CA THR A 117 -12.60 5.24 3.25
C THR A 117 -13.49 5.83 4.33
N ALA A 118 -13.31 5.42 5.59
CA ALA A 118 -13.93 6.05 6.75
C ALA A 118 -13.43 7.50 6.91
N ARG A 119 -14.31 8.39 7.32
CA ARG A 119 -13.95 9.74 7.72
C ARG A 119 -14.10 9.89 9.23
N ILE A 120 -12.98 10.08 9.89
CA ILE A 120 -12.88 10.16 11.35
C ILE A 120 -12.45 11.58 11.73
N GLU A 121 -13.08 12.13 12.76
CA GLU A 121 -12.76 13.44 13.33
C GLU A 121 -12.62 13.30 14.86
N ALA A 122 -11.64 14.02 15.43
CA ALA A 122 -11.43 14.15 16.88
C ALA A 122 -10.61 15.41 17.13
N ASP A 123 -10.66 15.93 18.36
CA ASP A 123 -9.83 17.07 18.78
C ASP A 123 -8.35 16.69 18.75
N ASN A 124 -8.03 15.46 19.18
CA ASN A 124 -6.70 14.87 19.11
C ASN A 124 -6.81 13.56 18.33
N LEU A 125 -6.44 13.59 17.05
CA LEU A 125 -6.37 12.39 16.25
C LEU A 125 -5.13 11.59 16.64
N PRO A 126 -5.25 10.26 16.70
CA PRO A 126 -4.10 9.41 17.00
C PRO A 126 -2.99 9.61 15.96
N VAL A 127 -1.76 9.55 16.42
CA VAL A 127 -0.58 9.44 15.56
C VAL A 127 -0.44 7.98 15.17
N ASP A 128 -0.22 7.71 13.90
CA ASP A 128 0.02 6.37 13.35
C ASP A 128 1.01 6.52 12.18
N LEU A 129 2.23 6.10 12.41
CA LEU A 129 3.32 6.12 11.43
C LEU A 129 3.66 4.68 11.05
N SER A 130 4.24 4.50 9.88
CA SER A 130 4.64 3.18 9.41
C SER A 130 5.92 3.27 8.60
N VAL A 131 6.73 2.22 8.61
CA VAL A 131 7.88 2.06 7.71
C VAL A 131 7.63 0.90 6.76
N MET A 132 7.82 1.16 5.45
CA MET A 132 7.64 0.12 4.43
C MET A 132 8.64 0.25 3.29
N GLY A 133 8.71 -0.80 2.48
CA GLY A 133 9.51 -0.78 1.25
C GLY A 133 11.02 -0.94 1.46
N LEU A 134 11.47 -1.33 2.65
CA LEU A 134 12.84 -1.74 2.89
C LEU A 134 13.14 -3.00 2.07
N ARG A 135 14.31 -3.02 1.42
CA ARG A 135 14.71 -4.11 0.53
C ARG A 135 16.01 -4.74 0.99
N ASP A 136 16.20 -6.03 0.66
CA ASP A 136 17.45 -6.73 0.89
C ASP A 136 18.63 -6.00 0.23
N ILE A 137 19.73 -5.94 0.95
CA ILE A 137 20.96 -5.24 0.56
C ILE A 137 22.08 -6.29 0.42
N ALA A 138 22.90 -6.15 -0.59
CA ALA A 138 24.13 -6.91 -0.73
C ALA A 138 25.30 -5.94 -0.93
N THR A 139 26.31 -6.05 -0.09
CA THR A 139 27.46 -5.14 -0.10
C THR A 139 28.71 -5.85 0.42
N LYS A 140 29.85 -5.17 0.37
CA LYS A 140 31.12 -5.68 0.87
C LYS A 140 31.27 -5.38 2.36
N GLU A 141 31.89 -6.30 3.09
CA GLU A 141 32.21 -6.11 4.52
C GLU A 141 33.04 -4.82 4.76
N ASN A 142 32.77 -4.15 5.85
CA ASN A 142 33.42 -2.90 6.27
C ASN A 142 33.21 -1.69 5.34
N GLU A 143 32.40 -1.81 4.30
CA GLU A 143 32.05 -0.68 3.45
C GLU A 143 30.71 -0.05 3.86
N PRO A 144 30.60 1.28 3.88
CA PRO A 144 29.32 1.95 4.07
C PRO A 144 28.33 1.58 2.97
N PHE A 145 27.05 1.51 3.32
CA PHE A 145 25.99 1.22 2.35
C PHE A 145 24.75 2.09 2.63
N ASN A 146 24.00 2.33 1.59
CA ASN A 146 22.79 3.13 1.67
C ASN A 146 21.59 2.29 2.08
N VAL A 147 20.82 2.77 3.04
CA VAL A 147 19.54 2.23 3.48
C VAL A 147 18.45 3.19 3.04
N SER A 148 17.45 2.71 2.32
CA SER A 148 16.33 3.52 1.86
C SER A 148 15.02 2.76 2.03
N ALA A 149 14.02 3.46 2.55
CA ALA A 149 12.66 2.96 2.72
C ALA A 149 11.67 4.13 2.68
N LYS A 150 10.39 3.84 2.89
CA LYS A 150 9.35 4.86 3.01
C LYS A 150 8.90 4.97 4.44
N VAL A 151 8.73 6.20 4.93
CA VAL A 151 7.92 6.50 6.09
C VAL A 151 6.55 6.96 5.63
N VAL A 152 5.50 6.42 6.23
CA VAL A 152 4.11 6.71 5.87
C VAL A 152 3.42 7.28 7.10
N ASN A 153 2.78 8.41 6.94
CA ASN A 153 1.92 9.01 7.95
C ASN A 153 0.47 8.59 7.66
N LEU A 154 -0.07 7.70 8.48
CA LEU A 154 -1.45 7.23 8.39
C LEU A 154 -2.42 8.13 9.16
N SER A 155 -1.90 9.04 9.98
CA SER A 155 -2.67 10.01 10.76
C SER A 155 -3.20 11.16 9.92
N ALA A 156 -4.12 11.92 10.50
CA ALA A 156 -4.60 13.17 9.93
C ALA A 156 -3.77 14.38 10.39
N THR A 157 -2.73 14.17 11.18
CA THR A 157 -1.85 15.21 11.70
C THR A 157 -0.60 15.30 10.85
N LYS A 158 -0.24 16.51 10.45
CA LYS A 158 1.01 16.81 9.75
C LYS A 158 2.16 16.82 10.76
N LEU A 159 3.26 16.17 10.40
CA LEU A 159 4.51 16.20 11.15
C LEU A 159 5.53 17.08 10.43
N TYR A 160 6.36 17.77 11.18
CA TYR A 160 7.39 18.66 10.63
C TYR A 160 8.79 18.03 10.64
N SER A 161 8.95 16.97 11.41
CA SER A 161 10.15 16.15 11.47
C SER A 161 9.77 14.73 11.89
N TYR A 162 10.65 13.79 11.66
CA TYR A 162 10.51 12.41 12.14
C TYR A 162 11.89 11.82 12.40
N ARG A 163 11.93 10.79 13.24
CA ARG A 163 13.15 10.06 13.58
C ARG A 163 13.02 8.62 13.13
N ILE A 164 14.10 8.10 12.55
CA ILE A 164 14.23 6.69 12.19
C ILE A 164 15.26 6.05 13.15
N ALA A 165 14.88 4.94 13.75
CA ALA A 165 15.77 4.06 14.48
C ALA A 165 16.15 2.87 13.62
N TYR A 166 17.39 2.39 13.72
CA TYR A 166 17.81 1.16 13.08
C TYR A 166 18.72 0.34 13.97
N SER A 167 18.69 -0.98 13.82
CA SER A 167 19.58 -1.90 14.51
C SER A 167 19.92 -3.09 13.63
N VAL A 168 21.08 -3.72 13.88
CA VAL A 168 21.56 -4.91 13.19
C VAL A 168 21.57 -6.07 14.18
N ASP A 169 21.01 -7.23 13.79
CA ASP A 169 20.97 -8.46 14.55
C ASP A 169 20.44 -8.30 16.00
N GLY A 170 19.49 -7.38 16.18
CA GLY A 170 18.92 -7.08 17.51
C GLY A 170 19.88 -6.35 18.46
N GLY A 171 20.95 -5.77 17.93
CA GLY A 171 21.86 -4.92 18.69
C GLY A 171 21.26 -3.57 19.11
N GLU A 172 22.09 -2.68 19.60
CA GLU A 172 21.70 -1.34 20.04
C GLU A 172 21.13 -0.52 18.88
N GLU A 173 20.04 0.21 19.14
CA GLU A 173 19.45 1.10 18.15
C GLU A 173 20.30 2.35 17.95
N GLN A 174 20.46 2.71 16.69
CA GLN A 174 21.03 3.98 16.24
C GLN A 174 19.92 4.85 15.67
N PHE A 175 20.06 6.16 15.70
CA PHE A 175 19.01 7.09 15.34
C PHE A 175 19.47 8.05 14.24
N VAL A 176 18.52 8.37 13.34
CA VAL A 176 18.69 9.38 12.30
C VAL A 176 17.48 10.30 12.32
N ASP A 177 17.72 11.61 12.46
CA ASP A 177 16.68 12.63 12.45
C ASP A 177 16.50 13.17 11.03
N PHE A 178 15.24 13.40 10.65
CA PHE A 178 14.85 13.99 9.39
C PHE A 178 14.02 15.24 9.64
N ASP A 179 14.57 16.41 9.32
CA ASP A 179 13.89 17.69 9.38
C ASP A 179 13.11 17.95 8.11
N GLU A 180 12.19 17.01 7.81
CA GLU A 180 11.35 17.03 6.63
C GLU A 180 9.88 16.94 7.03
N THR A 181 9.06 17.75 6.36
CA THR A 181 7.62 17.67 6.54
C THR A 181 7.06 16.37 6.00
N LEU A 182 6.36 15.62 6.85
CA LEU A 182 5.53 14.48 6.48
C LEU A 182 4.07 14.88 6.63
N GLY A 183 3.40 15.15 5.50
CA GLY A 183 2.00 15.59 5.46
C GLY A 183 1.06 14.54 6.06
N ASP A 184 -0.16 14.95 6.36
CA ASP A 184 -1.22 14.04 6.72
C ASP A 184 -1.49 13.05 5.56
N ARG A 185 -1.63 11.77 5.87
CA ARG A 185 -1.89 10.68 4.91
C ARG A 185 -0.95 10.70 3.71
N SER A 186 0.31 10.99 3.96
CA SER A 186 1.35 11.07 2.93
C SER A 186 2.52 10.16 3.25
N GLU A 187 3.42 10.01 2.30
CA GLU A 187 4.65 9.25 2.44
C GLU A 187 5.85 10.06 1.98
N ASN A 188 6.99 9.85 2.65
CA ASN A 188 8.30 10.33 2.22
C ASN A 188 9.24 9.14 2.02
N VAL A 189 10.15 9.25 1.06
CA VAL A 189 11.27 8.31 0.94
C VAL A 189 12.42 8.86 1.75
N PHE A 190 12.83 8.16 2.79
CA PHE A 190 14.04 8.49 3.52
C PHE A 190 15.22 7.64 3.09
N SER A 191 16.41 8.14 3.34
CA SER A 191 17.66 7.45 3.03
C SER A 191 18.76 7.90 4.00
N PHE A 192 19.54 6.94 4.47
CA PHE A 192 20.73 7.20 5.28
C PHE A 192 21.85 6.22 4.95
N THR A 193 23.08 6.56 5.31
CA THR A 193 24.24 5.71 5.12
C THR A 193 24.56 4.96 6.40
N HIS A 194 24.47 3.62 6.36
CA HIS A 194 24.97 2.75 7.42
C HIS A 194 26.50 2.66 7.30
N PRO A 195 27.28 2.75 8.41
CA PRO A 195 28.76 2.78 8.36
C PRO A 195 29.43 1.50 7.90
N GLY A 196 28.67 0.43 7.73
CA GLY A 196 29.16 -0.90 7.33
C GLY A 196 29.04 -1.92 8.46
N ILE A 197 29.04 -3.20 8.11
CA ILE A 197 29.05 -4.34 9.03
C ILE A 197 30.39 -5.07 8.85
N LYS A 198 31.02 -5.44 9.98
CA LYS A 198 32.40 -5.98 10.01
C LYS A 198 32.45 -7.48 9.73
N THR A 199 31.36 -8.19 9.95
CA THR A 199 31.29 -9.64 9.85
C THR A 199 30.65 -10.07 8.53
N LYS A 200 31.18 -11.16 7.95
CA LYS A 200 30.59 -11.79 6.76
C LYS A 200 29.30 -12.51 7.09
N GLY A 201 28.48 -12.69 6.08
CA GLY A 201 27.24 -13.44 6.19
C GLY A 201 26.00 -12.57 5.99
N THR A 202 24.89 -13.14 6.35
CA THR A 202 23.59 -12.43 6.28
C THR A 202 23.23 -11.90 7.66
N HIS A 203 22.99 -10.61 7.72
CA HIS A 203 22.59 -9.88 8.91
C HIS A 203 21.14 -9.42 8.77
N LYS A 204 20.43 -9.27 9.88
CA LYS A 204 19.10 -8.68 9.94
C LYS A 204 19.21 -7.19 10.24
N LEU A 205 18.81 -6.34 9.32
CA LEU A 205 18.65 -4.91 9.54
C LEU A 205 17.17 -4.63 9.85
N LYS A 206 16.91 -4.15 11.04
CA LYS A 206 15.60 -3.64 11.45
C LYS A 206 15.60 -2.13 11.36
N VAL A 207 14.56 -1.57 10.79
CA VAL A 207 14.35 -0.12 10.68
C VAL A 207 12.94 0.18 11.19
N ARG A 208 12.82 1.19 12.07
CA ARG A 208 11.51 1.64 12.55
C ARG A 208 11.44 3.17 12.61
N VAL A 209 10.24 3.71 12.48
CA VAL A 209 9.97 5.11 12.81
C VAL A 209 9.77 5.23 14.32
N VAL A 210 10.21 6.35 14.87
CA VAL A 210 10.04 6.65 16.30
C VAL A 210 8.93 7.69 16.43
N ALA A 211 7.86 7.32 17.14
CA ALA A 211 6.77 8.21 17.47
C ALA A 211 6.30 7.91 18.91
N ASP A 212 6.36 8.90 19.79
CA ASP A 212 6.09 8.71 21.22
C ASP A 212 4.61 8.39 21.53
N GLU A 213 3.70 8.74 20.62
CA GLU A 213 2.25 8.57 20.79
C GLU A 213 1.64 7.72 19.66
N ASP A 214 2.45 6.84 19.04
CA ASP A 214 1.94 5.97 17.99
C ASP A 214 0.95 4.94 18.55
N VAL A 215 -0.25 4.93 17.98
CA VAL A 215 -1.33 4.04 18.45
C VAL A 215 -1.21 2.63 17.91
N ASN A 216 -0.35 2.38 16.92
CA ASN A 216 -0.19 1.09 16.27
C ASN A 216 1.29 0.71 16.09
N PRO A 217 2.01 0.42 17.17
CA PRO A 217 3.45 0.11 17.10
C PRO A 217 3.77 -1.16 16.28
N ALA A 218 2.75 -1.92 15.85
CA ALA A 218 2.96 -3.13 15.05
C ALA A 218 3.38 -2.85 13.60
N ASN A 219 3.11 -1.64 13.07
CA ASN A 219 3.47 -1.23 11.71
C ASN A 219 4.68 -0.28 11.65
N ASP A 220 5.23 0.14 12.80
CA ASP A 220 6.35 1.08 12.89
C ASP A 220 7.64 0.53 12.31
N ALA A 221 7.81 -0.77 12.25
CA ALA A 221 9.07 -1.42 11.92
C ALA A 221 8.96 -2.38 10.73
N THR A 222 10.07 -2.45 10.00
CA THR A 222 10.28 -3.46 8.95
C THR A 222 11.71 -3.97 9.00
N GLU A 223 11.96 -5.15 8.43
CA GLU A 223 13.26 -5.79 8.41
C GLU A 223 13.66 -6.19 6.99
N CYS A 224 14.97 -6.21 6.75
CA CYS A 224 15.53 -6.80 5.55
C CYS A 224 16.79 -7.61 5.88
N ASN A 225 17.27 -8.39 4.90
CA ASN A 225 18.55 -9.04 4.98
C ASN A 225 19.64 -8.14 4.39
N VAL A 226 20.77 -8.05 5.08
CA VAL A 226 22.00 -7.43 4.57
C VAL A 226 23.03 -8.53 4.38
N MET A 227 23.35 -8.85 3.15
CA MET A 227 24.38 -9.85 2.81
C MET A 227 25.74 -9.17 2.66
N MET A 228 26.63 -9.47 3.60
CA MET A 228 28.01 -8.98 3.62
C MET A 228 28.94 -9.99 2.95
N THR A 229 29.66 -9.56 1.92
CA THR A 229 30.56 -10.38 1.15
C THR A 229 32.00 -9.87 1.19
N SER A 230 32.98 -10.73 0.92
CA SER A 230 34.39 -10.34 0.86
C SER A 230 34.79 -9.66 -0.45
N VAL A 231 33.90 -9.68 -1.45
CA VAL A 231 34.09 -9.04 -2.75
C VAL A 231 32.92 -8.12 -3.06
N ALA A 232 33.17 -7.05 -3.79
CA ALA A 232 32.10 -6.16 -4.24
C ALA A 232 31.14 -6.93 -5.16
N ILE A 233 29.84 -6.83 -4.89
CA ILE A 233 28.80 -7.41 -5.74
C ILE A 233 28.18 -6.29 -6.57
N THR A 234 28.28 -6.42 -7.89
CA THR A 234 27.56 -5.55 -8.80
C THR A 234 26.14 -6.07 -8.95
N LYS A 235 25.17 -5.32 -8.42
CA LYS A 235 23.75 -5.65 -8.59
C LYS A 235 23.36 -5.42 -10.04
N ARG A 236 22.77 -6.44 -10.66
CA ARG A 236 22.17 -6.33 -11.99
C ARG A 236 20.68 -6.61 -11.91
N VAL A 237 19.90 -5.88 -12.68
CA VAL A 237 18.46 -6.06 -12.81
C VAL A 237 18.19 -6.89 -14.05
N LEU A 238 17.55 -8.03 -13.89
CA LEU A 238 17.05 -8.84 -14.98
C LEU A 238 15.61 -8.40 -15.28
N MET A 239 15.35 -8.04 -16.54
CA MET A 239 14.01 -7.79 -17.05
C MET A 239 13.65 -8.86 -18.06
N GLU A 240 12.56 -9.56 -17.80
CA GLU A 240 11.99 -10.54 -18.72
C GLU A 240 10.78 -9.91 -19.42
N GLU A 241 10.81 -9.87 -20.74
CA GLU A 241 9.69 -9.45 -21.58
C GLU A 241 9.05 -10.69 -22.22
N ALA A 242 7.75 -10.89 -21.96
CA ALA A 242 6.96 -11.83 -22.73
C ALA A 242 6.62 -11.20 -24.08
N THR A 243 7.08 -11.79 -25.18
CA THR A 243 6.93 -11.24 -26.52
C THR A 243 6.50 -12.29 -27.55
N GLY A 244 6.19 -11.88 -28.76
CA GLY A 244 5.84 -12.75 -29.88
C GLY A 244 5.75 -11.97 -31.18
N ILE A 245 5.85 -12.67 -32.31
CA ILE A 245 5.89 -12.08 -33.66
C ILE A 245 4.63 -11.26 -33.95
N TYR A 246 3.47 -11.68 -33.44
CA TYR A 246 2.20 -11.01 -33.68
C TYR A 246 1.73 -10.14 -32.49
N CYS A 247 2.64 -9.79 -31.59
CA CYS A 247 2.31 -8.99 -30.41
C CYS A 247 2.30 -7.49 -30.75
N GLY A 248 1.11 -6.92 -30.94
CA GLY A 248 0.95 -5.50 -31.29
C GLY A 248 1.41 -4.49 -30.22
N ASN A 249 1.56 -4.92 -28.94
CA ASN A 249 2.01 -4.07 -27.85
C ASN A 249 3.51 -4.21 -27.52
N CYS A 250 4.15 -5.26 -27.99
CA CYS A 250 5.55 -5.55 -27.68
C CYS A 250 6.57 -4.50 -28.15
N PRO A 251 6.34 -3.72 -29.24
CA PRO A 251 7.21 -2.62 -29.58
C PRO A 251 7.41 -1.59 -28.47
N ARG A 252 6.43 -1.41 -27.59
CA ARG A 252 6.55 -0.52 -26.42
C ARG A 252 7.52 -1.06 -25.37
N GLY A 253 7.50 -2.38 -25.15
CA GLY A 253 8.44 -3.08 -24.28
C GLY A 253 9.87 -2.96 -24.80
N ILE A 254 10.07 -3.20 -26.08
CA ILE A 254 11.39 -3.09 -26.75
C ILE A 254 11.99 -1.68 -26.56
N VAL A 255 11.20 -0.62 -26.82
CA VAL A 255 11.65 0.77 -26.60
C VAL A 255 12.03 1.03 -25.14
N SER A 256 11.27 0.48 -24.18
CA SER A 256 11.56 0.61 -22.77
C SER A 256 12.87 -0.12 -22.39
N ILE A 257 13.09 -1.31 -22.94
CA ILE A 257 14.31 -2.09 -22.75
C ILE A 257 15.52 -1.34 -23.30
N GLU A 258 15.43 -0.78 -24.49
CA GLU A 258 16.52 0.00 -25.12
C GLU A 258 16.90 1.20 -24.25
N LYS A 259 15.92 1.98 -23.79
CA LYS A 259 16.16 3.11 -22.88
C LYS A 259 16.81 2.67 -21.56
N CYS A 260 16.40 1.53 -21.01
CA CYS A 260 17.01 0.99 -19.80
C CYS A 260 18.46 0.55 -20.03
N LYS A 261 18.76 -0.07 -21.17
CA LYS A 261 20.13 -0.45 -21.57
C LYS A 261 21.01 0.78 -21.74
N GLU A 262 20.53 1.82 -22.41
CA GLU A 262 21.26 3.07 -22.58
C GLU A 262 21.58 3.74 -21.23
N LYS A 263 20.60 3.76 -20.33
CA LYS A 263 20.73 4.43 -19.03
C LYS A 263 21.53 3.64 -18.01
N TYR A 264 21.50 2.30 -18.09
CA TYR A 264 22.10 1.41 -17.11
C TYR A 264 22.87 0.27 -17.78
N PRO A 265 23.91 0.56 -18.61
CA PRO A 265 24.56 -0.44 -19.48
C PRO A 265 25.17 -1.60 -18.70
N ASP A 266 25.72 -1.35 -17.51
CA ASP A 266 26.42 -2.36 -16.70
C ASP A 266 25.51 -3.11 -15.72
N ASN A 267 24.33 -2.57 -15.45
CA ASN A 267 23.45 -3.04 -14.39
C ASN A 267 22.10 -3.60 -14.88
N PHE A 268 21.87 -3.59 -16.19
CA PHE A 268 20.60 -4.01 -16.78
C PHE A 268 20.81 -5.17 -17.77
N ILE A 269 20.06 -6.24 -17.57
CA ILE A 269 20.01 -7.41 -18.45
C ILE A 269 18.57 -7.58 -18.91
N ALA A 270 18.35 -7.62 -20.23
CA ALA A 270 17.05 -7.90 -20.79
C ALA A 270 17.01 -9.26 -21.47
N ILE A 271 15.94 -10.00 -21.27
CA ILE A 271 15.63 -11.26 -21.93
C ILE A 271 14.23 -11.14 -22.54
N ALA A 272 14.12 -11.42 -23.83
CA ALA A 272 12.83 -11.55 -24.51
C ALA A 272 12.45 -13.04 -24.56
N LYS A 273 11.29 -13.39 -24.02
CA LYS A 273 10.71 -14.74 -24.05
C LYS A 273 9.57 -14.79 -25.04
N HIS A 274 9.73 -15.56 -26.10
CA HIS A 274 8.70 -15.78 -27.11
C HIS A 274 7.75 -16.89 -26.67
N GLY A 275 6.48 -16.55 -26.44
CA GLY A 275 5.47 -17.49 -25.94
C GLY A 275 4.04 -17.25 -26.43
N TYR A 276 3.86 -16.30 -27.37
CA TYR A 276 2.51 -16.00 -27.87
C TYR A 276 2.08 -16.97 -29.00
N THR A 277 0.77 -17.21 -29.08
CA THR A 277 0.12 -17.97 -30.17
C THR A 277 0.62 -17.46 -31.53
N GLY A 278 1.04 -18.37 -32.39
CA GLY A 278 1.60 -18.06 -33.71
C GLY A 278 3.11 -17.86 -33.73
N THR A 279 3.81 -17.93 -32.62
CA THR A 279 5.26 -17.94 -32.58
C THR A 279 5.78 -19.23 -33.21
N PRO A 280 6.72 -19.18 -34.18
CA PRO A 280 7.37 -20.36 -34.73
C PRO A 280 8.00 -21.20 -33.63
N LYS A 281 7.96 -22.53 -33.75
CA LYS A 281 8.48 -23.46 -32.74
C LYS A 281 9.94 -23.19 -32.38
N GLU A 282 10.72 -22.74 -33.35
CA GLU A 282 12.14 -22.40 -33.20
C GLU A 282 12.40 -21.20 -32.29
N LEU A 283 11.40 -20.34 -32.12
CA LEU A 283 11.45 -19.15 -31.27
C LEU A 283 10.64 -19.30 -30.00
N LEU A 284 9.91 -20.40 -29.83
CA LEU A 284 9.04 -20.63 -28.68
C LEU A 284 9.88 -20.94 -27.44
N CYS A 285 9.58 -20.31 -26.33
CA CYS A 285 10.15 -20.65 -25.03
C CYS A 285 9.30 -21.77 -24.38
N PRO A 286 9.84 -23.01 -24.21
CA PRO A 286 9.05 -24.15 -23.73
C PRO A 286 8.43 -23.97 -22.33
N SER A 287 8.92 -23.05 -21.54
CA SER A 287 8.41 -22.77 -20.19
C SER A 287 7.13 -21.91 -20.17
N TYR A 288 6.55 -21.62 -21.35
CA TYR A 288 5.31 -20.83 -21.49
C TYR A 288 4.12 -21.63 -22.04
N GLU A 289 4.24 -22.97 -22.15
CA GLU A 289 3.13 -23.86 -22.49
C GLU A 289 2.26 -24.21 -21.26
#